data_29bf2cf6e31ff98913bb05a449e7afe1
#
_entry.id   29bf2cf6e31ff98913bb05a449e7afe1
#
_cell.length_a   1.000
_cell.length_b   1.000
_cell.length_c   1.000
_cell.angle_alpha   90.00
_cell.angle_beta   90.00
_cell.angle_gamma   90.00
#
_symmetry.space_group_name_H-M   'P 1'
#
loop_
_entity.id
_entity.type
_entity.pdbx_description
1 polymer ?
#
loop_
_entity_poly.entity_id
_entity_poly.type
_entity_poly.pdbx_seq_one_letter_code
_entity_poly.pdbx_strand_id
1 'polypeptide(L)'
;GDLTATLAALQRHFFTGGDARPIIAALQNRNRILLQVRALADAGLVRVGPRGLDGLPRAQGAYASRFIGATEKSSFNLFTQNPWYVGKLAGSAKLPTLRRLIDNQQEFLVAFEEIIQRPHEQEAVLRDMAVRCLASA
;
A
#
# COMPACT_ATOMS: atom_id res chain seq x y z
N GLY A 1 5.82 -4.91 8.64
CA GLY A 1 5.55 -3.71 9.35
C GLY A 1 5.82 -3.78 10.83
N ASP A 2 6.31 -2.70 11.35
CA ASP A 2 6.61 -2.55 12.79
C ASP A 2 5.51 -1.68 13.43
N LEU A 3 4.65 -2.31 14.23
CA LEU A 3 3.54 -1.62 14.89
C LEU A 3 4.05 -0.51 15.83
N THR A 4 5.06 -0.79 16.63
CA THR A 4 5.61 0.18 17.59
C THR A 4 6.16 1.42 16.88
N ALA A 5 6.95 1.22 15.83
CA ALA A 5 7.49 2.31 15.02
C ALA A 5 6.38 3.09 14.32
N THR A 6 5.35 2.41 13.82
CA THR A 6 4.21 3.05 13.16
C THR A 6 3.43 3.92 14.14
N LEU A 7 3.13 3.42 15.33
CA LEU A 7 2.42 4.19 16.36
C LEU A 7 3.22 5.42 16.80
N ALA A 8 4.54 5.28 16.95
CA ALA A 8 5.42 6.40 17.29
C ALA A 8 5.43 7.46 16.17
N ALA A 9 5.47 7.04 14.91
CA ALA A 9 5.42 7.96 13.78
C ALA A 9 4.11 8.72 13.72
N LEU A 10 2.98 8.04 13.95
CA LEU A 10 1.66 8.67 14.00
C LEU A 10 1.59 9.70 15.12
N GLN A 11 2.08 9.36 16.31
CA GLN A 11 2.10 10.28 17.43
C GLN A 11 2.88 11.55 17.10
N ARG A 12 4.07 11.42 16.49
CA ARG A 12 4.87 12.57 16.07
C ARG A 12 4.16 13.43 15.02
N HIS A 13 3.53 12.80 14.05
CA HIS A 13 2.82 13.49 12.97
C HIS A 13 1.68 14.36 13.55
N PHE A 14 0.86 13.82 14.42
CA PHE A 14 -0.27 14.56 15.01
C PHE A 14 0.18 15.58 16.05
N PHE A 15 1.25 15.31 16.75
CA PHE A 15 1.83 16.28 17.69
C PHE A 15 2.25 17.58 16.97
N THR A 16 2.72 17.48 15.74
CA THR A 16 3.10 18.65 14.93
C THR A 16 1.92 19.26 14.15
N GLY A 17 0.69 18.85 14.42
CA GLY A 17 -0.50 19.39 13.78
C GLY A 17 -0.83 18.77 12.42
N GLY A 18 -0.33 17.56 12.13
CA GLY A 18 -0.57 16.89 10.87
C GLY A 18 -2.02 16.44 10.65
N ASP A 19 -2.39 16.26 9.39
CA ASP A 19 -3.70 15.76 8.94
C ASP A 19 -3.58 14.27 8.61
N ALA A 20 -4.63 13.50 8.89
CA ALA A 20 -4.70 12.07 8.61
C ALA A 20 -4.92 11.74 7.13
N ARG A 21 -5.60 12.59 6.39
CA ARG A 21 -5.99 12.31 4.99
C ARG A 21 -4.82 12.03 4.05
N PRO A 22 -3.73 12.80 4.07
CA PRO A 22 -2.56 12.49 3.24
C PRO A 22 -1.92 11.14 3.59
N ILE A 23 -1.94 10.75 4.88
CA ILE A 23 -1.41 9.46 5.31
C ILE A 23 -2.23 8.32 4.70
N ILE A 24 -3.56 8.38 4.80
CA ILE A 24 -4.43 7.34 4.23
C ILE A 24 -4.29 7.27 2.71
N ALA A 25 -4.23 8.41 2.03
CA ALA A 25 -4.05 8.44 0.58
C ALA A 25 -2.74 7.75 0.17
N ALA A 26 -1.65 8.03 0.87
CA ALA A 26 -0.36 7.40 0.61
C ALA A 26 -0.39 5.89 0.88
N LEU A 27 -1.02 5.47 1.97
CA LEU A 27 -1.17 4.04 2.30
C LEU A 27 -2.01 3.30 1.27
N GLN A 28 -3.11 3.88 0.82
CA GLN A 28 -3.95 3.30 -0.22
C GLN A 28 -3.19 3.12 -1.53
N ASN A 29 -2.48 4.15 -1.98
CA ASN A 29 -1.72 4.08 -3.22
C ASN A 29 -0.60 3.04 -3.15
N ARG A 30 0.15 3.03 -2.05
CA ARG A 30 1.19 2.03 -1.82
C ARG A 30 0.61 0.62 -1.82
N ASN A 31 -0.49 0.43 -1.12
CA ASN A 31 -1.12 -0.89 -1.00
C ASN A 31 -1.66 -1.38 -2.35
N ARG A 32 -2.20 -0.49 -3.19
CA ARG A 32 -2.65 -0.83 -4.55
C ARG A 32 -1.49 -1.34 -5.41
N ILE A 33 -0.31 -0.72 -5.31
CA ILE A 33 0.88 -1.20 -6.00
C ILE A 33 1.28 -2.59 -5.49
N LEU A 34 1.31 -2.78 -4.18
CA LEU A 34 1.65 -4.08 -3.58
C LEU A 34 0.66 -5.18 -3.94
N LEU A 35 -0.64 -4.86 -4.02
CA LEU A 35 -1.68 -5.79 -4.47
C LEU A 35 -1.40 -6.30 -5.89
N GLN A 36 -1.05 -5.39 -6.79
CA GLN A 36 -0.73 -5.74 -8.18
C GLN A 36 0.53 -6.58 -8.27
N VAL A 37 1.58 -6.21 -7.54
CA VAL A 37 2.82 -7.00 -7.47
C VAL A 37 2.54 -8.41 -6.96
N ARG A 38 1.76 -8.53 -5.88
CA ARG A 38 1.42 -9.83 -5.29
C ARG A 38 0.60 -10.69 -6.25
N ALA A 39 -0.38 -10.11 -6.91
CA ALA A 39 -1.18 -10.83 -7.90
C ALA A 39 -0.33 -11.36 -9.05
N LEU A 40 0.60 -10.55 -9.56
CA LEU A 40 1.52 -10.98 -10.62
C LEU A 40 2.51 -12.04 -10.13
N ALA A 41 3.00 -11.92 -8.89
CA ALA A 41 3.89 -12.90 -8.29
C ALA A 41 3.20 -14.25 -8.10
N ASP A 42 1.96 -14.24 -7.60
CA ASP A 42 1.17 -15.47 -7.42
C ASP A 42 0.85 -16.14 -8.76
N ALA A 43 0.72 -15.36 -9.84
CA ALA A 43 0.55 -15.88 -11.19
C ALA A 43 1.87 -16.34 -11.85
N GLY A 44 3.00 -16.19 -11.17
CA GLY A 44 4.31 -16.61 -11.70
C GLY A 44 4.90 -15.67 -12.73
N LEU A 45 4.38 -14.45 -12.87
CA LEU A 45 4.79 -13.50 -13.92
C LEU A 45 5.90 -12.56 -13.49
N VAL A 46 6.02 -12.31 -12.19
CA VAL A 46 7.11 -11.53 -11.62
C VAL A 46 7.70 -12.30 -10.44
N ARG A 47 8.96 -12.00 -10.13
CA ARG A 47 9.66 -12.58 -8.99
C ARG A 47 10.20 -11.45 -8.12
N VAL A 48 9.87 -11.49 -6.83
CA VAL A 48 10.40 -10.56 -5.84
C VAL A 48 11.69 -11.16 -5.28
N GLY A 49 12.79 -10.44 -5.38
CA GLY A 49 14.09 -10.86 -4.88
C GLY A 49 14.85 -9.76 -4.18
N PRO A 50 16.07 -10.07 -3.65
CA PRO A 50 16.88 -9.09 -2.93
C PRO A 50 17.30 -7.90 -3.77
N ARG A 51 17.32 -8.05 -5.10
CA ARG A 51 17.68 -7.00 -6.05
C ARG A 51 16.48 -6.24 -6.61
N GLY A 52 15.26 -6.51 -6.12
CA GLY A 52 14.05 -5.90 -6.60
C GLY A 52 13.14 -6.87 -7.34
N LEU A 53 12.44 -6.37 -8.34
CA LEU A 53 11.38 -7.09 -9.03
C LEU A 53 11.84 -7.49 -10.44
N ASP A 54 11.81 -8.80 -10.74
CA ASP A 54 12.13 -9.35 -12.06
C ASP A 54 10.85 -9.70 -12.83
N GLY A 55 10.85 -9.48 -14.14
CA GLY A 55 9.78 -9.89 -15.04
C GLY A 55 8.71 -8.83 -15.28
N LEU A 56 8.86 -7.64 -14.73
CA LEU A 56 7.87 -6.57 -14.86
C LEU A 56 7.56 -6.16 -16.31
N PRO A 57 8.56 -5.96 -17.21
CA PRO A 57 8.28 -5.63 -18.60
C PRO A 57 7.47 -6.71 -19.33
N ARG A 58 7.74 -7.98 -19.05
CA ARG A 58 7.02 -9.12 -19.63
C ARG A 58 5.58 -9.17 -19.14
N ALA A 59 5.36 -8.94 -17.84
CA ALA A 59 4.03 -8.86 -17.25
C ALA A 59 3.25 -7.68 -17.83
N GLN A 60 3.90 -6.56 -18.06
CA GLN A 60 3.30 -5.38 -18.67
C GLN A 60 2.75 -5.70 -20.06
N GLY A 61 3.53 -6.39 -20.90
CA GLY A 61 3.07 -6.80 -22.24
C GLY A 61 1.85 -7.70 -22.20
N ALA A 62 1.73 -8.56 -21.18
CA ALA A 62 0.63 -9.50 -21.06
C ALA A 62 -0.64 -8.87 -20.45
N TYR A 63 -0.52 -7.90 -19.55
CA TYR A 63 -1.64 -7.45 -18.71
C TYR A 63 -1.98 -5.98 -18.76
N ALA A 64 -1.11 -5.12 -19.29
CA ALA A 64 -1.35 -3.68 -19.28
C ALA A 64 -2.67 -3.30 -19.94
N SER A 65 -3.07 -3.99 -21.01
CA SER A 65 -4.31 -3.74 -21.73
C SER A 65 -5.58 -4.06 -20.92
N ARG A 66 -5.44 -4.80 -19.82
CA ARG A 66 -6.58 -5.20 -18.97
C ARG A 66 -6.85 -4.21 -17.85
N PHE A 67 -5.99 -3.22 -17.65
CA PHE A 67 -6.19 -2.20 -16.63
C PHE A 67 -6.88 -0.99 -17.25
N ILE A 68 -7.89 -0.46 -16.56
CA ILE A 68 -8.52 0.79 -16.98
C ILE A 68 -7.47 1.91 -16.89
N GLY A 69 -7.28 2.63 -18.00
CA GLY A 69 -6.26 3.66 -18.07
C GLY A 69 -4.82 3.12 -18.04
N ALA A 70 -4.59 1.92 -18.54
CA ALA A 70 -3.30 1.23 -18.49
C ALA A 70 -2.14 2.01 -19.11
N THR A 71 -2.43 2.88 -20.05
CA THR A 71 -1.44 3.74 -20.70
C THR A 71 -1.29 5.10 -20.04
N GLU A 72 -2.18 5.45 -19.12
CA GLU A 72 -2.14 6.72 -18.42
C GLU A 72 -1.32 6.61 -17.14
N LYS A 73 -0.42 7.56 -16.94
CA LYS A 73 0.37 7.63 -15.72
C LYS A 73 -0.55 7.90 -14.52
N SER A 74 -0.53 6.99 -13.55
CA SER A 74 -1.30 7.16 -12.33
C SER A 74 -0.52 6.62 -11.12
N SER A 75 -0.81 7.17 -9.94
CA SER A 75 -0.13 6.79 -8.70
C SER A 75 -0.49 5.36 -8.23
N PHE A 76 -1.51 4.77 -8.79
CA PHE A 76 -1.96 3.42 -8.42
C PHE A 76 -1.80 2.38 -9.54
N ASN A 77 -1.25 2.76 -10.69
CA ASN A 77 -0.97 1.81 -11.77
C ASN A 77 0.50 1.37 -11.69
N LEU A 78 0.71 0.10 -11.36
CA LEU A 78 2.02 -0.52 -11.24
C LEU A 78 2.91 -0.26 -12.46
N PHE A 79 2.36 -0.39 -13.66
CA PHE A 79 3.13 -0.31 -14.90
C PHE A 79 3.56 1.11 -15.27
N THR A 80 2.97 2.13 -14.65
CA THR A 80 3.35 3.53 -14.87
C THR A 80 4.28 4.07 -13.79
N GLN A 81 4.63 3.24 -12.79
CA GLN A 81 5.55 3.60 -11.72
C GLN A 81 7.00 3.35 -12.14
N ASN A 82 7.92 4.05 -11.51
CA ASN A 82 9.35 3.79 -11.67
C ASN A 82 9.66 2.36 -11.19
N PRO A 83 10.25 1.50 -12.05
CA PRO A 83 10.55 0.11 -11.67
C PRO A 83 11.43 -0.04 -10.44
N TRP A 84 12.37 0.88 -10.23
CA TRP A 84 13.21 0.89 -9.04
C TRP A 84 12.40 1.12 -7.76
N TYR A 85 11.47 2.06 -7.81
CA TYR A 85 10.57 2.35 -6.69
C TYR A 85 9.70 1.14 -6.34
N VAL A 86 9.11 0.50 -7.35
CA VAL A 86 8.28 -0.70 -7.17
C VAL A 86 9.11 -1.84 -6.58
N GLY A 87 10.31 -2.05 -7.10
CA GLY A 87 11.22 -3.07 -6.59
C GLY A 87 11.61 -2.83 -5.13
N LYS A 88 11.82 -1.59 -4.76
CA LYS A 88 12.14 -1.21 -3.38
C LYS A 88 10.97 -1.42 -2.45
N LEU A 89 9.75 -1.06 -2.86
CA LEU A 89 8.53 -1.30 -2.06
C LEU A 89 8.31 -2.79 -1.81
N ALA A 90 8.43 -3.60 -2.86
CA ALA A 90 8.20 -5.04 -2.79
C ALA A 90 9.29 -5.78 -2.01
N GLY A 91 10.55 -5.30 -2.10
CA GLY A 91 11.71 -5.94 -1.48
C GLY A 91 11.99 -5.52 -0.05
N SER A 92 11.55 -4.33 0.39
CA SER A 92 11.86 -3.78 1.71
C SER A 92 11.01 -4.37 2.82
N ALA A 93 9.88 -4.95 2.49
CA ALA A 93 9.01 -5.65 3.42
C ALA A 93 8.80 -7.06 2.88
N LYS A 94 8.68 -8.06 3.74
CA LYS A 94 8.09 -9.33 3.31
C LYS A 94 6.77 -8.98 2.64
N LEU A 95 6.68 -9.23 1.35
CA LEU A 95 5.46 -8.95 0.61
C LEU A 95 4.31 -9.73 1.26
N PRO A 96 3.29 -9.07 1.81
CA PRO A 96 2.19 -9.79 2.46
C PRO A 96 1.43 -10.67 1.47
N THR A 97 0.64 -11.60 1.99
CA THR A 97 -0.26 -12.38 1.14
C THR A 97 -1.29 -11.48 0.47
N LEU A 98 -1.83 -11.93 -0.66
CA LEU A 98 -2.88 -11.19 -1.37
C LEU A 98 -4.07 -10.91 -0.45
N ARG A 99 -4.49 -11.90 0.33
CA ARG A 99 -5.59 -11.76 1.29
C ARG A 99 -5.31 -10.65 2.31
N ARG A 100 -4.10 -10.61 2.85
CA ARG A 100 -3.71 -9.57 3.81
C ARG A 100 -3.74 -8.19 3.20
N LEU A 101 -3.26 -8.06 1.97
CA LEU A 101 -3.27 -6.78 1.26
C LEU A 101 -4.70 -6.30 0.96
N ILE A 102 -5.61 -7.23 0.62
CA ILE A 102 -7.03 -6.93 0.43
C ILE A 102 -7.66 -6.46 1.75
N ASP A 103 -7.42 -7.19 2.83
CA ASP A 103 -7.95 -6.82 4.16
C ASP A 103 -7.43 -5.45 4.60
N ASN A 104 -6.16 -5.15 4.37
CA ASN A 104 -5.57 -3.85 4.68
C ASN A 104 -6.23 -2.73 3.86
N GLN A 105 -6.51 -2.96 2.58
CA GLN A 105 -7.21 -1.97 1.75
C GLN A 105 -8.59 -1.66 2.32
N GLN A 106 -9.30 -2.67 2.78
CA GLN A 106 -10.60 -2.49 3.43
C GLN A 106 -10.48 -1.66 4.71
N GLU A 107 -9.46 -1.92 5.52
CA GLU A 107 -9.19 -1.14 6.74
C GLU A 107 -8.92 0.34 6.44
N PHE A 108 -8.19 0.62 5.36
CA PHE A 108 -7.92 2.00 4.94
C PHE A 108 -9.21 2.72 4.53
N LEU A 109 -10.11 2.05 3.82
CA LEU A 109 -11.41 2.62 3.44
C LEU A 109 -12.28 2.92 4.65
N VAL A 110 -12.37 1.99 5.60
CA VAL A 110 -13.12 2.18 6.84
C VAL A 110 -12.56 3.35 7.64
N ALA A 111 -11.24 3.42 7.79
CA ALA A 111 -10.59 4.51 8.51
C ALA A 111 -10.85 5.86 7.83
N PHE A 112 -10.82 5.92 6.51
CA PHE A 112 -11.15 7.14 5.77
C PHE A 112 -12.57 7.62 6.05
N GLU A 113 -13.54 6.72 6.03
CA GLU A 113 -14.93 7.05 6.36
C GLU A 113 -15.08 7.54 7.82
N GLU A 114 -14.39 6.88 8.76
CA GLU A 114 -14.43 7.28 10.17
C GLU A 114 -13.82 8.67 10.38
N ILE A 115 -12.76 9.01 9.67
CA ILE A 115 -12.14 10.35 9.76
C ILE A 115 -13.11 11.44 9.28
N ILE A 116 -13.86 11.17 8.22
CA ILE A 116 -14.88 12.12 7.73
C ILE A 116 -15.96 12.34 8.79
N GLN A 117 -16.40 11.26 9.45
CA GLN A 117 -17.44 11.32 10.48
C GLN A 117 -16.95 11.88 11.82
N ARG A 118 -15.68 11.65 12.15
CA ARG A 118 -15.06 12.04 13.43
C ARG A 118 -13.75 12.79 13.22
N PRO A 119 -13.81 14.01 12.63
CA PRO A 119 -12.60 14.73 12.27
C PRO A 119 -11.72 15.14 13.44
N HIS A 120 -12.26 15.16 14.67
CA HIS A 120 -11.49 15.47 15.88
C HIS A 120 -10.81 14.25 16.51
N GLU A 121 -11.04 13.05 15.95
CA GLU A 121 -10.49 11.79 16.47
C GLU A 121 -9.54 11.11 15.47
N GLN A 122 -8.94 11.87 14.58
CA GLN A 122 -8.11 11.35 13.50
C GLN A 122 -6.96 10.47 13.98
N GLU A 123 -6.27 10.90 15.03
CA GLU A 123 -5.15 10.14 15.59
C GLU A 123 -5.61 8.79 16.12
N ALA A 124 -6.71 8.76 16.88
CA ALA A 124 -7.25 7.51 17.41
C ALA A 124 -7.69 6.57 16.30
N VAL A 125 -8.34 7.09 15.26
CA VAL A 125 -8.78 6.30 14.10
C VAL A 125 -7.60 5.64 13.40
N LEU A 126 -6.54 6.41 13.12
CA LEU A 126 -5.34 5.86 12.47
C LEU A 126 -4.57 4.89 13.36
N ARG A 127 -4.52 5.14 14.65
CA ARG A 127 -3.91 4.23 15.61
C ARG A 127 -4.62 2.87 15.62
N ASP A 128 -5.95 2.87 15.71
CA ASP A 128 -6.75 1.65 15.70
C ASP A 128 -6.60 0.90 14.38
N MET A 129 -6.59 1.62 13.26
CA MET A 129 -6.33 1.05 11.94
C MET A 129 -4.96 0.37 11.88
N ALA A 130 -3.91 1.02 12.37
CA ALA A 130 -2.56 0.46 12.39
C ALA A 130 -2.50 -0.83 13.22
N VAL A 131 -3.18 -0.87 14.36
CA VAL A 131 -3.27 -2.06 15.20
C VAL A 131 -3.93 -3.20 14.41
N ARG A 132 -5.06 -2.96 13.77
CA ARG A 132 -5.76 -3.97 12.97
C ARG A 132 -4.92 -4.48 11.80
N CYS A 133 -4.15 -3.60 11.16
CA CYS A 133 -3.31 -3.98 10.02
C CYS A 133 -2.03 -4.73 10.41
N LEU A 134 -1.45 -4.44 11.57
CA LEU A 134 -0.10 -4.89 11.93
C LEU A 134 -0.04 -5.85 13.11
N ALA A 135 -0.99 -5.81 14.05
CA ALA A 135 -0.92 -6.61 15.27
C ALA A 135 -1.29 -8.09 15.08
N SER A 136 -1.97 -8.43 13.99
CA SER A 136 -2.44 -9.80 13.72
C SER A 136 -1.48 -10.60 12.83
N ALA A 137 -0.28 -10.12 12.69
CA ALA A 137 0.74 -10.83 11.89
C ALA A 137 1.18 -12.14 12.58
#